data_0ecad05b56b42b80d7f1462a0bef0507
#
_entry.id   0ecad05b56b42b80d7f1462a0bef0507
#
_cell.length_a   1.000
_cell.length_b   1.000
_cell.length_c   1.000
_cell.angle_alpha   90.00
_cell.angle_beta   90.00
_cell.angle_gamma   90.00
#
_symmetry.space_group_name_H-M   'P 1'
#
loop_
_entity.id
_entity.type
_entity.pdbx_description
1 polymer ?
#
loop_
_entity_poly.entity_id
_entity_poly.type
_entity_poly.pdbx_seq_one_letter_code
_entity_poly.pdbx_strand_id
1 'polypeptide(L)'
;MAGISSLGVGSGIDIRNIVDQLVAAEQKPVQTRLDRRETTLQAELSSYGVLKAALSEFKTAVANLSEAETFRAARGISGNPEAIEVIGDDQVQRAAAFGIQVDALARSQSVASGAFAGPAEDVGTGSITFRFGTVTADETGTITGFAQNAERATATIDIPAGASTLGDIRDAVNDAEIGVRASIVNDGSGDRLVFSATDTGARNGFVVDVADDDGSLVDGSGLSRLQFNQTGNDLSLNQAAGDAALVVDGLAVTRPSNEIDDLLEGATLNLRATTAFPVEVQVQPDVAKARELIDGFVKAYNALQKQIESVSGYNAETQQGGILQGDALVRSVESSVRRLVTGQLDVLEGQSVRALADIGIKTTREGTLEVDAERLDARLADSLDEVAALFGTGGLVDGSGFAFESSRTETRAGRYAVAVTQLAEQATVSGAAVAVPSEGAPAVIDADSDEIELTVNGVATGRIALTQGSYTSGEALAAELQARINGAEALRDEGASVTVAWDATAGAFSIRTDRYGSEANVEVTFADTNTAGLFGLTVGQRDDGVDVAGTIGGIQAEGFGRFLTAQNGDPDGLKVEITGSQLGALGSVTFSRGVSSLLEQTIDSFLDSDGPFSSATNSIK
;
A
#
# COMPACT_ATOMS: atom_id res chain seq x y z
N MET A 1 -12.77 67.37 60.54
CA MET A 1 -13.92 68.24 60.20
C MET A 1 -14.06 68.17 58.71
N ALA A 2 -15.03 67.38 58.25
CA ALA A 2 -15.37 67.27 56.87
C ALA A 2 -16.36 68.38 56.47
N GLY A 3 -15.91 69.34 55.70
CA GLY A 3 -16.79 70.36 55.13
C GLY A 3 -17.63 69.76 54.02
N ILE A 4 -18.92 69.54 54.27
CA ILE A 4 -19.92 69.25 53.30
C ILE A 4 -20.34 70.60 52.68
N SER A 5 -19.78 70.95 51.52
CA SER A 5 -20.32 72.06 50.73
C SER A 5 -21.47 71.52 49.89
N SER A 6 -22.71 71.71 50.30
CA SER A 6 -23.89 71.50 49.50
C SER A 6 -24.02 72.65 48.47
N LEU A 7 -23.53 72.45 47.29
CA LEU A 7 -23.79 73.38 46.18
C LEU A 7 -25.28 73.27 45.77
N GLY A 8 -26.06 74.40 46.04
CA GLY A 8 -27.44 74.49 45.53
C GLY A 8 -28.53 74.75 46.59
N VAL A 9 -28.25 75.00 47.84
CA VAL A 9 -29.28 75.36 48.84
C VAL A 9 -29.57 76.86 48.78
N GLY A 10 -30.58 77.28 48.01
CA GLY A 10 -31.08 78.65 47.94
C GLY A 10 -31.63 79.15 46.63
N SER A 11 -31.29 78.49 45.54
CA SER A 11 -31.76 78.92 44.19
C SER A 11 -32.80 78.00 43.52
N GLY A 12 -33.16 76.86 44.15
CA GLY A 12 -34.06 75.87 43.51
C GLY A 12 -33.49 75.20 42.26
N ILE A 13 -32.21 75.43 41.93
CA ILE A 13 -31.57 74.89 40.76
C ILE A 13 -30.78 73.66 41.15
N ASP A 14 -31.12 72.49 40.69
CA ASP A 14 -30.36 71.22 40.83
C ASP A 14 -29.06 71.28 40.02
N ILE A 15 -28.06 71.94 40.55
CA ILE A 15 -26.74 72.15 39.94
C ILE A 15 -26.07 70.79 39.65
N ARG A 16 -26.30 69.75 40.44
CA ARG A 16 -25.75 68.43 40.20
C ARG A 16 -26.35 67.84 38.92
N ASN A 17 -27.66 67.91 38.81
CA ASN A 17 -28.35 67.40 37.60
C ASN A 17 -27.92 68.14 36.35
N ILE A 18 -27.72 69.48 36.43
CA ILE A 18 -27.23 70.30 35.31
C ILE A 18 -25.78 69.93 34.94
N VAL A 19 -24.92 69.73 35.92
CA VAL A 19 -23.54 69.31 35.68
C VAL A 19 -23.49 67.89 35.10
N ASP A 20 -24.28 66.96 35.66
CA ASP A 20 -24.37 65.60 35.14
C ASP A 20 -24.92 65.57 33.71
N GLN A 21 -25.91 66.38 33.39
CA GLN A 21 -26.44 66.53 32.03
C GLN A 21 -25.43 67.17 31.07
N LEU A 22 -24.66 68.17 31.52
CA LEU A 22 -23.62 68.79 30.70
C LEU A 22 -22.47 67.82 30.43
N VAL A 23 -22.01 67.08 31.47
CA VAL A 23 -21.00 66.07 31.34
C VAL A 23 -21.49 64.94 30.42
N ALA A 24 -22.72 64.46 30.59
CA ALA A 24 -23.32 63.46 29.71
C ALA A 24 -23.48 63.99 28.26
N ALA A 25 -23.84 65.26 28.06
CA ALA A 25 -23.93 65.85 26.74
C ALA A 25 -22.58 66.00 26.02
N GLU A 26 -21.50 66.23 26.78
CA GLU A 26 -20.13 66.31 26.24
C GLU A 26 -19.52 64.94 26.02
N GLN A 27 -19.83 63.97 26.86
CA GLN A 27 -19.37 62.56 26.73
C GLN A 27 -20.10 61.80 25.61
N LYS A 28 -21.40 62.04 25.41
CA LYS A 28 -22.25 61.32 24.46
C LYS A 28 -21.70 61.27 23.03
N PRO A 29 -21.17 62.36 22.44
CA PRO A 29 -20.60 62.32 21.10
C PRO A 29 -19.30 61.45 21.05
N VAL A 30 -18.49 61.52 22.11
CA VAL A 30 -17.25 60.69 22.21
C VAL A 30 -17.61 59.24 22.38
N GLN A 31 -18.55 58.90 23.29
CA GLN A 31 -19.04 57.55 23.48
C GLN A 31 -19.64 56.98 22.20
N THR A 32 -20.53 57.69 21.53
CA THR A 32 -21.12 57.27 20.28
C THR A 32 -20.08 57.02 19.19
N ARG A 33 -19.01 57.81 19.16
CA ARG A 33 -17.91 57.61 18.21
C ARG A 33 -17.09 56.34 18.55
N LEU A 34 -16.84 56.08 19.84
CA LEU A 34 -16.16 54.87 20.30
C LEU A 34 -17.00 53.64 20.05
N ASP A 35 -18.30 53.66 20.37
CA ASP A 35 -19.24 52.56 20.12
C ASP A 35 -19.32 52.21 18.63
N ARG A 36 -19.39 53.25 17.76
CA ARG A 36 -19.34 53.05 16.32
C ARG A 36 -18.01 52.42 15.88
N ARG A 37 -16.88 52.89 16.41
CA ARG A 37 -15.58 52.36 16.09
C ARG A 37 -15.45 50.91 16.53
N GLU A 38 -15.87 50.59 17.75
CA GLU A 38 -15.91 49.24 18.26
C GLU A 38 -16.77 48.30 17.37
N THR A 39 -18.00 48.75 17.04
CA THR A 39 -18.90 48.00 16.13
C THR A 39 -18.23 47.73 14.80
N THR A 40 -17.54 48.72 14.23
CA THR A 40 -16.82 48.57 12.95
C THR A 40 -15.69 47.55 13.07
N LEU A 41 -14.84 47.64 14.11
CA LEU A 41 -13.75 46.73 14.35
C LEU A 41 -14.23 45.29 14.63
N GLN A 42 -15.33 45.13 15.36
CA GLN A 42 -15.95 43.80 15.57
C GLN A 42 -16.48 43.22 14.25
N ALA A 43 -17.06 44.05 13.38
CA ALA A 43 -17.53 43.62 12.07
C ALA A 43 -16.36 43.26 11.14
N GLU A 44 -15.27 44.03 11.15
CA GLU A 44 -14.02 43.70 10.41
C GLU A 44 -13.44 42.37 10.89
N LEU A 45 -13.31 42.16 12.21
CA LEU A 45 -12.82 40.92 12.80
C LEU A 45 -13.69 39.71 12.43
N SER A 46 -15.03 39.87 12.47
CA SER A 46 -15.97 38.84 12.03
C SER A 46 -15.81 38.51 10.56
N SER A 47 -15.63 39.52 9.71
CA SER A 47 -15.45 39.37 8.25
C SER A 47 -14.15 38.66 7.92
N TYR A 48 -13.05 38.93 8.62
CA TYR A 48 -11.83 38.15 8.51
C TYR A 48 -12.01 36.70 8.96
N GLY A 49 -12.80 36.44 10.01
CA GLY A 49 -13.17 35.11 10.45
C GLY A 49 -13.91 34.31 9.37
N VAL A 50 -14.90 34.93 8.71
CA VAL A 50 -15.65 34.34 7.61
C VAL A 50 -14.74 34.04 6.41
N LEU A 51 -13.87 34.97 6.03
CA LEU A 51 -12.93 34.77 4.92
C LEU A 51 -11.91 33.67 5.23
N LYS A 52 -11.39 33.62 6.46
CA LYS A 52 -10.50 32.57 6.92
C LYS A 52 -11.15 31.18 6.85
N ALA A 53 -12.43 31.08 7.27
CA ALA A 53 -13.18 29.83 7.17
C ALA A 53 -13.38 29.40 5.71
N ALA A 54 -13.80 30.31 4.83
CA ALA A 54 -13.97 30.02 3.40
C ALA A 54 -12.67 29.61 2.72
N LEU A 55 -11.55 30.22 3.09
CA LEU A 55 -10.23 29.86 2.59
C LEU A 55 -9.79 28.48 3.09
N SER A 56 -10.12 28.12 4.33
CA SER A 56 -9.86 26.77 4.87
C SER A 56 -10.72 25.69 4.21
N GLU A 57 -11.98 25.98 3.90
CA GLU A 57 -12.85 25.08 3.14
C GLU A 57 -12.32 24.88 1.71
N PHE A 58 -11.87 25.95 1.07
CA PHE A 58 -11.27 25.87 -0.26
C PHE A 58 -9.97 25.04 -0.21
N LYS A 59 -9.12 25.23 0.82
CA LYS A 59 -7.91 24.42 1.03
C LYS A 59 -8.24 22.92 1.05
N THR A 60 -9.31 22.52 1.75
CA THR A 60 -9.71 21.11 1.83
C THR A 60 -10.05 20.55 0.44
N ALA A 61 -10.78 21.30 -0.39
CA ALA A 61 -11.08 20.87 -1.75
C ALA A 61 -9.86 20.83 -2.66
N VAL A 62 -8.89 21.74 -2.44
CA VAL A 62 -7.59 21.78 -3.15
C VAL A 62 -6.72 20.59 -2.76
N ALA A 63 -6.64 20.25 -1.47
CA ALA A 63 -5.85 19.13 -0.96
C ALA A 63 -6.27 17.78 -1.58
N ASN A 64 -7.56 17.59 -1.85
CA ASN A 64 -8.06 16.38 -2.52
C ASN A 64 -7.55 16.20 -3.96
N LEU A 65 -6.98 17.24 -4.56
CA LEU A 65 -6.42 17.24 -5.92
C LEU A 65 -4.89 17.43 -5.93
N SER A 66 -4.24 17.53 -4.77
CA SER A 66 -2.81 17.80 -4.68
C SER A 66 -1.94 16.59 -4.99
N GLU A 67 -2.49 15.38 -4.89
CA GLU A 67 -1.82 14.13 -5.21
C GLU A 67 -2.24 13.66 -6.62
N ALA A 68 -1.27 13.52 -7.53
CA ALA A 68 -1.54 13.06 -8.90
C ALA A 68 -2.11 11.63 -8.94
N GLU A 69 -1.78 10.82 -7.94
CA GLU A 69 -2.27 9.44 -7.78
C GLU A 69 -3.80 9.37 -7.63
N THR A 70 -4.42 10.40 -7.05
CA THR A 70 -5.89 10.48 -6.90
C THR A 70 -6.62 10.42 -8.26
N PHE A 71 -5.95 10.83 -9.34
CA PHE A 71 -6.49 10.75 -10.71
C PHE A 71 -6.29 9.39 -11.36
N ARG A 72 -5.42 8.53 -10.82
CA ARG A 72 -5.09 7.21 -11.35
C ARG A 72 -5.94 6.10 -10.77
N ALA A 73 -6.87 6.42 -9.85
CA ALA A 73 -7.78 5.44 -9.30
C ALA A 73 -8.45 4.65 -10.43
N ALA A 74 -8.38 3.33 -10.33
CA ALA A 74 -9.00 2.45 -11.32
C ALA A 74 -10.41 2.07 -10.87
N ARG A 75 -11.27 1.81 -11.85
CA ARG A 75 -12.60 1.25 -11.64
C ARG A 75 -12.72 -0.08 -12.35
N GLY A 76 -13.00 -1.13 -11.58
CA GLY A 76 -13.39 -2.43 -12.11
C GLY A 76 -14.89 -2.49 -12.39
N ILE A 77 -15.26 -3.10 -13.51
CA ILE A 77 -16.65 -3.36 -13.91
C ILE A 77 -16.76 -4.84 -14.29
N SER A 78 -17.72 -5.54 -13.73
CA SER A 78 -18.01 -6.93 -14.07
C SER A 78 -19.43 -7.06 -14.62
N GLY A 79 -19.57 -7.83 -15.69
CA GLY A 79 -20.88 -8.23 -16.24
C GLY A 79 -21.66 -9.17 -15.32
N ASN A 80 -20.98 -9.81 -14.35
CA ASN A 80 -21.59 -10.66 -13.32
C ASN A 80 -20.83 -10.52 -11.99
N PRO A 81 -21.08 -9.46 -11.21
CA PRO A 81 -20.35 -9.20 -9.95
C PRO A 81 -20.62 -10.24 -8.84
N GLU A 82 -21.69 -11.04 -8.96
CA GLU A 82 -21.96 -12.15 -8.04
C GLU A 82 -20.98 -13.32 -8.23
N ALA A 83 -20.42 -13.48 -9.43
CA ALA A 83 -19.44 -14.53 -9.73
C ALA A 83 -18.00 -14.00 -9.72
N ILE A 84 -17.77 -12.81 -10.29
CA ILE A 84 -16.48 -12.15 -10.38
C ILE A 84 -16.66 -10.69 -9.95
N GLU A 85 -16.17 -10.34 -8.76
CA GLU A 85 -16.04 -8.95 -8.35
C GLU A 85 -14.69 -8.41 -8.84
N VAL A 86 -14.70 -7.19 -9.33
CA VAL A 86 -13.49 -6.50 -9.84
C VAL A 86 -13.28 -5.25 -9.02
N ILE A 87 -12.18 -5.19 -8.31
CA ILE A 87 -11.77 -4.03 -7.52
C ILE A 87 -10.64 -3.36 -8.30
N GLY A 88 -10.84 -2.08 -8.67
CA GLY A 88 -9.78 -1.28 -9.26
C GLY A 88 -8.76 -0.88 -8.20
N ASP A 89 -7.49 -0.88 -8.55
CA ASP A 89 -6.39 -0.34 -7.76
C ASP A 89 -5.87 0.99 -8.35
N ASP A 90 -4.84 1.60 -7.76
CA ASP A 90 -4.42 2.96 -8.11
C ASP A 90 -3.56 3.07 -9.38
N GLN A 91 -3.46 2.05 -10.24
CA GLN A 91 -2.40 1.98 -11.26
C GLN A 91 -2.84 1.80 -12.73
N VAL A 92 -4.08 2.05 -13.11
CA VAL A 92 -4.51 1.87 -14.51
C VAL A 92 -4.25 3.10 -15.36
N GLN A 93 -3.44 2.93 -16.42
CA GLN A 93 -3.19 3.97 -17.43
C GLN A 93 -4.19 3.93 -18.60
N ARG A 94 -4.76 2.77 -18.94
CA ARG A 94 -5.68 2.59 -20.09
C ARG A 94 -6.78 1.61 -19.77
N ALA A 95 -7.95 1.86 -20.36
CA ALA A 95 -9.06 0.92 -20.28
C ALA A 95 -8.72 -0.38 -21.01
N ALA A 96 -9.03 -1.51 -20.36
CA ALA A 96 -8.92 -2.86 -20.92
C ALA A 96 -10.20 -3.65 -20.62
N ALA A 97 -10.57 -4.55 -21.55
CA ALA A 97 -11.73 -5.42 -21.40
C ALA A 97 -11.31 -6.87 -21.68
N PHE A 98 -11.77 -7.78 -20.83
CA PHE A 98 -11.42 -9.20 -20.87
C PHE A 98 -12.67 -10.06 -20.74
N GLY A 99 -12.72 -11.18 -21.48
CA GLY A 99 -13.71 -12.22 -21.27
C GLY A 99 -13.18 -13.29 -20.32
N ILE A 100 -13.69 -13.37 -19.09
CA ILE A 100 -13.21 -14.29 -18.05
C ILE A 100 -14.25 -15.35 -17.75
N GLN A 101 -13.90 -16.62 -17.92
CA GLN A 101 -14.69 -17.76 -17.48
C GLN A 101 -14.01 -18.39 -16.26
N VAL A 102 -14.77 -18.67 -15.19
CA VAL A 102 -14.28 -19.34 -13.98
C VAL A 102 -14.72 -20.80 -14.03
N ASP A 103 -13.78 -21.70 -14.29
CA ASP A 103 -14.05 -23.15 -14.34
C ASP A 103 -14.03 -23.80 -12.95
N ALA A 104 -13.14 -23.34 -12.05
CA ALA A 104 -13.05 -23.80 -10.67
C ALA A 104 -12.61 -22.67 -9.73
N LEU A 105 -13.09 -22.73 -8.49
CA LEU A 105 -12.58 -21.88 -7.41
C LEU A 105 -11.41 -22.55 -6.71
N ALA A 106 -10.46 -21.74 -6.21
CA ALA A 106 -9.42 -22.22 -5.33
C ALA A 106 -10.02 -22.73 -4.01
N ARG A 107 -9.47 -23.84 -3.50
CA ARG A 107 -9.94 -24.52 -2.29
C ARG A 107 -8.77 -24.83 -1.37
N SER A 108 -9.02 -24.72 -0.05
CA SER A 108 -8.07 -25.18 0.96
C SER A 108 -8.24 -26.66 1.24
N GLN A 109 -7.18 -27.33 1.70
CA GLN A 109 -7.25 -28.72 2.15
C GLN A 109 -7.95 -28.82 3.50
N SER A 110 -8.74 -29.89 3.68
CA SER A 110 -9.31 -30.28 4.97
C SER A 110 -9.21 -31.78 5.15
N VAL A 111 -8.68 -32.20 6.32
CA VAL A 111 -8.60 -33.61 6.72
C VAL A 111 -9.21 -33.79 8.11
N ALA A 112 -9.78 -34.96 8.38
CA ALA A 112 -10.40 -35.26 9.66
C ALA A 112 -9.93 -36.59 10.24
N SER A 113 -9.76 -36.63 11.55
CA SER A 113 -9.44 -37.86 12.30
C SER A 113 -10.61 -38.85 12.39
N GLY A 114 -10.32 -40.05 12.84
CA GLY A 114 -11.32 -40.96 13.43
C GLY A 114 -12.04 -40.29 14.60
N ALA A 115 -13.12 -40.92 15.06
CA ALA A 115 -13.90 -40.41 16.19
C ALA A 115 -13.18 -40.66 17.52
N PHE A 116 -13.22 -39.65 18.40
CA PHE A 116 -12.80 -39.68 19.80
C PHE A 116 -14.00 -39.57 20.72
N ALA A 117 -13.88 -40.02 21.97
CA ALA A 117 -14.98 -39.95 22.91
C ALA A 117 -15.30 -38.54 23.42
N GLY A 118 -14.31 -37.61 23.32
CA GLY A 118 -14.50 -36.22 23.72
C GLY A 118 -13.19 -35.43 23.66
N PRO A 119 -13.25 -34.08 23.84
CA PRO A 119 -12.10 -33.22 23.78
C PRO A 119 -11.05 -33.49 24.85
N ALA A 120 -11.41 -34.13 25.96
CA ALA A 120 -10.54 -34.52 27.06
C ALA A 120 -9.91 -35.90 26.88
N GLU A 121 -10.19 -36.61 25.77
CA GLU A 121 -9.55 -37.90 25.48
C GLU A 121 -8.04 -37.69 25.25
N ASP A 122 -7.24 -38.50 25.95
CA ASP A 122 -5.81 -38.53 25.78
C ASP A 122 -5.46 -39.20 24.45
N VAL A 123 -4.78 -38.49 23.57
CA VAL A 123 -4.38 -38.99 22.23
C VAL A 123 -2.98 -39.60 22.26
N GLY A 124 -2.05 -39.05 23.04
CA GLY A 124 -0.68 -39.51 23.14
C GLY A 124 0.35 -38.39 23.08
N THR A 125 1.62 -38.71 23.33
CA THR A 125 2.75 -37.78 23.37
C THR A 125 3.70 -38.00 22.21
N GLY A 126 4.47 -36.95 21.85
CA GLY A 126 5.42 -36.99 20.75
C GLY A 126 5.49 -35.68 19.98
N SER A 127 5.59 -35.74 18.66
CA SER A 127 5.53 -34.53 17.83
C SER A 127 4.69 -34.71 16.57
N ILE A 128 4.09 -33.61 16.11
CA ILE A 128 3.31 -33.52 14.87
C ILE A 128 4.00 -32.53 13.95
N THR A 129 4.38 -32.98 12.75
CA THR A 129 5.06 -32.17 11.75
C THR A 129 4.16 -31.95 10.54
N PHE A 130 3.90 -30.69 10.20
CA PHE A 130 3.19 -30.28 9.00
C PHE A 130 4.18 -29.89 7.91
N ARG A 131 4.10 -30.54 6.74
CA ARG A 131 4.83 -30.15 5.54
C ARG A 131 3.82 -29.72 4.49
N PHE A 132 4.03 -28.53 3.90
CA PHE A 132 3.13 -27.95 2.92
C PHE A 132 3.58 -28.29 1.50
N GLY A 133 2.60 -28.49 0.60
CA GLY A 133 2.88 -28.80 -0.79
C GLY A 133 1.68 -29.39 -1.52
N THR A 134 1.91 -29.77 -2.77
CA THR A 134 0.89 -30.40 -3.58
C THR A 134 0.73 -31.88 -3.18
N VAL A 135 -0.44 -32.20 -2.67
CA VAL A 135 -0.83 -33.57 -2.30
C VAL A 135 -1.58 -34.20 -3.46
N THR A 136 -1.09 -35.34 -3.93
CA THR A 136 -1.82 -36.17 -4.90
C THR A 136 -2.44 -37.36 -4.15
N ALA A 137 -3.75 -37.52 -4.29
CA ALA A 137 -4.49 -38.63 -3.68
C ALA A 137 -5.28 -39.39 -4.74
N ASP A 138 -5.56 -40.65 -4.50
CA ASP A 138 -6.46 -41.44 -5.33
C ASP A 138 -7.94 -41.15 -5.00
N GLU A 139 -8.86 -41.82 -5.68
CA GLU A 139 -10.31 -41.66 -5.49
C GLU A 139 -10.80 -42.03 -4.07
N THR A 140 -9.98 -42.74 -3.30
CA THR A 140 -10.31 -43.12 -1.91
C THR A 140 -9.74 -42.11 -0.91
N GLY A 141 -8.98 -41.10 -1.35
CA GLY A 141 -8.30 -40.12 -0.51
C GLY A 141 -6.94 -40.59 0.03
N THR A 142 -6.43 -41.74 -0.47
CA THR A 142 -5.10 -42.23 -0.10
C THR A 142 -4.01 -41.45 -0.83
N ILE A 143 -2.99 -40.96 -0.09
CA ILE A 143 -1.91 -40.18 -0.68
C ILE A 143 -1.02 -41.05 -1.55
N THR A 144 -0.90 -40.69 -2.82
CA THR A 144 -0.05 -41.35 -3.81
C THR A 144 1.19 -40.55 -4.16
N GLY A 145 1.22 -39.23 -3.84
CA GLY A 145 2.34 -38.34 -4.11
C GLY A 145 2.31 -37.09 -3.26
N PHE A 146 3.48 -36.51 -3.03
CA PHE A 146 3.66 -35.21 -2.39
C PHE A 146 4.82 -34.45 -3.01
N ALA A 147 4.57 -33.20 -3.42
CA ALA A 147 5.59 -32.28 -3.91
C ALA A 147 5.62 -31.06 -2.99
N GLN A 148 6.75 -30.85 -2.29
CA GLN A 148 6.88 -29.80 -1.28
C GLN A 148 6.80 -28.40 -1.89
N ASN A 149 6.15 -27.49 -1.17
CA ASN A 149 6.11 -26.07 -1.50
C ASN A 149 7.31 -25.37 -0.86
N ALA A 150 8.22 -24.88 -1.70
CA ALA A 150 9.43 -24.18 -1.25
C ALA A 150 9.15 -22.85 -0.53
N GLU A 151 7.98 -22.24 -0.76
CA GLU A 151 7.59 -20.95 -0.17
C GLU A 151 6.93 -21.12 1.21
N ARG A 152 6.74 -22.36 1.68
CA ARG A 152 6.09 -22.67 2.97
C ARG A 152 7.01 -23.47 3.86
N ALA A 153 7.28 -22.92 5.05
CA ALA A 153 8.08 -23.61 6.05
C ALA A 153 7.41 -24.89 6.53
N THR A 154 8.22 -25.92 6.82
CA THR A 154 7.78 -27.07 7.60
C THR A 154 7.70 -26.68 9.07
N ALA A 155 6.63 -27.08 9.77
CA ALA A 155 6.42 -26.77 11.17
C ALA A 155 6.26 -28.06 11.99
N THR A 156 6.96 -28.14 13.10
CA THR A 156 6.88 -29.26 14.06
C THR A 156 6.34 -28.75 15.39
N ILE A 157 5.36 -29.44 15.95
CA ILE A 157 4.68 -29.12 17.20
C ILE A 157 4.90 -30.28 18.16
N ASP A 158 5.51 -30.00 19.30
CA ASP A 158 5.73 -30.97 20.36
C ASP A 158 4.47 -31.13 21.21
N ILE A 159 4.09 -32.37 21.49
CA ILE A 159 2.93 -32.73 22.32
C ILE A 159 3.47 -33.41 23.60
N PRO A 160 3.71 -32.63 24.67
CA PRO A 160 4.33 -33.18 25.89
C PRO A 160 3.31 -33.91 26.77
N ALA A 161 3.79 -34.73 27.65
CA ALA A 161 2.99 -35.40 28.69
C ALA A 161 2.24 -34.37 29.56
N GLY A 162 0.92 -34.53 29.71
CA GLY A 162 0.05 -33.61 30.45
C GLY A 162 -0.59 -32.50 29.63
N ALA A 163 -0.28 -32.42 28.32
CA ALA A 163 -0.95 -31.57 27.33
C ALA A 163 -1.18 -32.38 26.03
N SER A 164 -1.70 -33.59 26.17
CA SER A 164 -1.85 -34.62 25.13
C SER A 164 -3.32 -34.98 24.81
N THR A 165 -4.27 -34.23 25.36
CA THR A 165 -5.68 -34.41 25.02
C THR A 165 -5.98 -33.87 23.63
N LEU A 166 -7.12 -34.34 23.06
CA LEU A 166 -7.61 -33.84 21.76
C LEU A 166 -7.75 -32.30 21.76
N GLY A 167 -8.19 -31.72 22.90
CA GLY A 167 -8.28 -30.28 23.11
C GLY A 167 -6.92 -29.59 23.13
N ASP A 168 -5.94 -30.17 23.82
CA ASP A 168 -4.58 -29.61 23.90
C ASP A 168 -3.90 -29.59 22.53
N ILE A 169 -4.04 -30.68 21.73
CA ILE A 169 -3.50 -30.77 20.38
C ILE A 169 -4.12 -29.68 19.48
N ARG A 170 -5.45 -29.50 19.53
CA ARG A 170 -6.13 -28.41 18.81
C ARG A 170 -5.52 -27.05 19.15
N ASP A 171 -5.35 -26.79 20.45
CA ASP A 171 -4.85 -25.49 20.92
C ASP A 171 -3.38 -25.32 20.53
N ALA A 172 -2.53 -26.35 20.69
CA ALA A 172 -1.13 -26.30 20.28
C ALA A 172 -0.95 -26.02 18.76
N VAL A 173 -1.77 -26.64 17.91
CA VAL A 173 -1.74 -26.36 16.46
C VAL A 173 -2.17 -24.94 16.14
N ASN A 174 -3.20 -24.44 16.82
CA ASN A 174 -3.71 -23.07 16.58
C ASN A 174 -2.76 -22.00 17.11
N ASP A 175 -2.15 -22.23 18.28
CA ASP A 175 -1.21 -21.28 18.90
C ASP A 175 0.13 -21.19 18.12
N ALA A 176 0.46 -22.24 17.34
CA ALA A 176 1.64 -22.25 16.50
C ALA A 176 1.52 -21.38 15.22
N GLU A 177 0.32 -20.92 14.83
CA GLU A 177 0.02 -20.05 13.67
C GLU A 177 0.72 -20.46 12.36
N ILE A 178 0.86 -21.77 12.14
CA ILE A 178 1.62 -22.37 11.02
C ILE A 178 0.89 -22.35 9.67
N GLY A 179 -0.30 -21.75 9.59
CA GLY A 179 -1.15 -21.80 8.38
C GLY A 179 -2.04 -23.03 8.29
N VAL A 180 -2.21 -23.76 9.41
CA VAL A 180 -3.22 -24.81 9.61
C VAL A 180 -4.05 -24.44 10.81
N ARG A 181 -5.38 -24.56 10.67
CA ARG A 181 -6.34 -24.42 11.76
C ARG A 181 -6.81 -25.79 12.19
N ALA A 182 -6.77 -26.07 13.49
CA ALA A 182 -7.36 -27.25 14.11
C ALA A 182 -8.71 -26.92 14.73
N SER A 183 -9.71 -27.78 14.54
CA SER A 183 -11.04 -27.66 15.15
C SER A 183 -11.56 -29.04 15.56
N ILE A 184 -12.38 -29.08 16.62
CA ILE A 184 -13.05 -30.30 17.04
C ILE A 184 -14.52 -30.22 16.59
N VAL A 185 -14.96 -31.20 15.82
CA VAL A 185 -16.31 -31.27 15.26
C VAL A 185 -16.96 -32.58 15.69
N ASN A 186 -18.13 -32.50 16.31
CA ASN A 186 -18.94 -33.68 16.63
C ASN A 186 -19.90 -33.99 15.47
N ASP A 187 -19.70 -35.13 14.81
CA ASP A 187 -20.51 -35.58 13.67
C ASP A 187 -21.66 -36.52 14.08
N GLY A 188 -21.90 -36.69 15.39
CA GLY A 188 -22.91 -37.60 15.95
C GLY A 188 -22.38 -39.02 16.22
N SER A 189 -21.17 -39.37 15.73
CA SER A 189 -20.46 -40.62 16.04
C SER A 189 -19.37 -40.45 17.08
N GLY A 190 -18.95 -39.21 17.35
CA GLY A 190 -17.91 -38.79 18.27
C GLY A 190 -17.31 -37.45 17.88
N ASP A 191 -16.31 -37.02 18.64
CA ASP A 191 -15.57 -35.81 18.35
C ASP A 191 -14.40 -36.12 17.39
N ARG A 192 -14.26 -35.34 16.32
CA ARG A 192 -13.21 -35.48 15.34
C ARG A 192 -12.32 -34.22 15.33
N LEU A 193 -11.03 -34.43 15.28
CA LEU A 193 -10.08 -33.37 15.05
C LEU A 193 -9.96 -33.11 13.54
N VAL A 194 -10.30 -31.89 13.13
CA VAL A 194 -10.24 -31.46 11.74
C VAL A 194 -9.08 -30.46 11.59
N PHE A 195 -8.15 -30.76 10.70
CA PHE A 195 -7.12 -29.84 10.27
C PHE A 195 -7.52 -29.22 8.92
N SER A 196 -7.49 -27.91 8.83
CA SER A 196 -7.79 -27.18 7.60
C SER A 196 -6.69 -26.19 7.29
N ALA A 197 -6.17 -26.18 6.05
CA ALA A 197 -5.27 -25.15 5.60
C ALA A 197 -5.98 -23.78 5.63
N THR A 198 -5.30 -22.74 6.06
CA THR A 198 -5.83 -21.37 6.05
C THR A 198 -5.85 -20.78 4.65
N ASP A 199 -4.89 -21.17 3.81
CA ASP A 199 -4.75 -20.72 2.46
C ASP A 199 -5.32 -21.71 1.46
N THR A 200 -5.86 -21.22 0.38
CA THR A 200 -6.31 -22.01 -0.77
C THR A 200 -5.13 -22.31 -1.71
N GLY A 201 -5.37 -23.19 -2.70
CA GLY A 201 -4.41 -23.51 -3.75
C GLY A 201 -3.74 -24.86 -3.59
N ALA A 202 -3.49 -25.53 -4.70
CA ALA A 202 -2.94 -26.90 -4.75
C ALA A 202 -1.60 -27.03 -4.01
N ARG A 203 -0.75 -26.00 -4.09
CA ARG A 203 0.57 -25.94 -3.43
C ARG A 203 0.51 -25.71 -1.91
N ASN A 204 -0.66 -25.31 -1.39
CA ASN A 204 -0.92 -25.02 0.02
C ASN A 204 -1.61 -26.20 0.74
N GLY A 205 -1.72 -27.35 0.07
CA GLY A 205 -2.05 -28.61 0.74
C GLY A 205 -0.95 -28.99 1.75
N PHE A 206 -1.24 -29.93 2.62
CA PHE A 206 -0.28 -30.40 3.61
C PHE A 206 -0.33 -31.91 3.82
N VAL A 207 0.78 -32.48 4.26
CA VAL A 207 0.88 -33.80 4.87
C VAL A 207 1.22 -33.65 6.34
N VAL A 208 0.81 -34.65 7.12
CA VAL A 208 1.06 -34.72 8.57
C VAL A 208 1.93 -35.93 8.85
N ASP A 209 3.15 -35.69 9.30
CA ASP A 209 4.06 -36.68 9.81
C ASP A 209 4.01 -36.66 11.33
N VAL A 210 4.01 -37.83 11.95
CA VAL A 210 3.94 -37.98 13.40
C VAL A 210 5.15 -38.76 13.89
N ALA A 211 5.74 -38.30 14.99
CA ALA A 211 6.68 -39.11 15.80
C ALA A 211 5.97 -39.41 17.12
N ASP A 212 5.56 -40.67 17.31
CA ASP A 212 4.84 -41.14 18.50
C ASP A 212 5.82 -41.70 19.52
N ASP A 213 5.72 -41.25 20.78
CA ASP A 213 6.63 -41.70 21.86
C ASP A 213 6.44 -43.16 22.26
N ASP A 214 5.32 -43.80 21.86
CA ASP A 214 5.09 -45.23 22.05
C ASP A 214 5.94 -46.10 21.09
N GLY A 215 6.53 -45.47 20.06
CA GLY A 215 7.44 -46.08 19.09
C GLY A 215 6.71 -46.84 17.97
N SER A 216 5.39 -46.73 17.85
CA SER A 216 4.61 -47.34 16.78
C SER A 216 3.88 -46.27 15.95
N LEU A 217 3.93 -46.42 14.62
CA LEU A 217 3.24 -45.51 13.67
C LEU A 217 2.11 -46.21 12.92
N VAL A 218 1.81 -47.49 13.25
CA VAL A 218 0.87 -48.32 12.47
C VAL A 218 -0.10 -49.10 13.33
N ASP A 219 -0.20 -48.82 14.63
CA ASP A 219 -1.06 -49.55 15.55
C ASP A 219 -2.47 -48.93 15.73
N GLY A 220 -2.69 -47.74 15.15
CA GLY A 220 -3.97 -47.03 15.23
C GLY A 220 -4.28 -46.50 16.65
N SER A 221 -3.23 -46.32 17.49
CA SER A 221 -3.32 -45.74 18.83
C SER A 221 -2.35 -44.52 18.92
N GLY A 222 -2.43 -43.78 20.00
CA GLY A 222 -1.52 -42.65 20.18
C GLY A 222 -1.66 -41.54 19.13
N LEU A 223 -0.62 -40.79 18.92
CA LEU A 223 -0.56 -39.74 17.91
C LEU A 223 -0.59 -40.30 16.48
N SER A 224 -0.25 -41.59 16.26
CA SER A 224 -0.30 -42.23 14.95
C SER A 224 -1.68 -42.08 14.27
N ARG A 225 -2.76 -41.97 15.05
CA ARG A 225 -4.14 -41.69 14.59
C ARG A 225 -4.30 -40.37 13.83
N LEU A 226 -3.27 -39.50 13.88
CA LEU A 226 -3.26 -38.18 13.21
C LEU A 226 -2.31 -38.17 12.01
N GLN A 227 -1.76 -39.32 11.59
CA GLN A 227 -0.86 -39.41 10.45
C GLN A 227 -1.61 -39.23 9.13
N PHE A 228 -1.03 -38.45 8.22
CA PHE A 228 -1.57 -38.22 6.87
C PHE A 228 -0.41 -37.99 5.88
N ASN A 229 0.14 -39.09 5.36
CA ASN A 229 1.23 -39.06 4.40
C ASN A 229 1.24 -40.33 3.53
N GLN A 230 2.22 -40.52 2.68
CA GLN A 230 2.33 -41.69 1.80
C GLN A 230 2.51 -43.02 2.52
N THR A 231 2.96 -43.04 3.79
CA THR A 231 3.21 -44.25 4.57
C THR A 231 2.11 -44.58 5.58
N GLY A 232 1.24 -43.60 5.91
CA GLY A 232 0.09 -43.75 6.81
C GLY A 232 -0.98 -42.75 6.49
N ASN A 233 -2.23 -43.19 6.46
CA ASN A 233 -3.38 -42.38 6.09
C ASN A 233 -4.52 -42.59 7.08
N ASP A 234 -4.28 -42.18 8.33
CA ASP A 234 -5.22 -42.34 9.43
C ASP A 234 -6.24 -41.18 9.49
N LEU A 235 -5.88 -40.01 8.90
CA LEU A 235 -6.82 -38.93 8.65
C LEU A 235 -7.52 -39.13 7.30
N SER A 236 -8.81 -38.83 7.25
CA SER A 236 -9.61 -38.84 6.02
C SER A 236 -9.50 -37.50 5.29
N LEU A 237 -9.24 -37.53 3.99
CA LEU A 237 -9.25 -36.33 3.14
C LEU A 237 -10.70 -35.90 2.85
N ASN A 238 -11.18 -34.84 3.51
CA ASN A 238 -12.52 -34.30 3.28
C ASN A 238 -12.58 -33.38 2.07
N GLN A 239 -11.53 -32.57 1.87
CA GLN A 239 -11.39 -31.65 0.75
C GLN A 239 -9.92 -31.57 0.35
N ALA A 240 -9.65 -31.82 -0.93
CA ALA A 240 -8.32 -31.60 -1.48
C ALA A 240 -8.10 -30.09 -1.73
N ALA A 241 -6.87 -29.63 -1.51
CA ALA A 241 -6.42 -28.33 -1.97
C ALA A 241 -6.52 -28.25 -3.50
N GLY A 242 -6.87 -27.09 -4.01
CA GLY A 242 -6.97 -26.89 -5.48
C GLY A 242 -6.88 -25.41 -5.83
N ASP A 243 -6.30 -25.17 -7.02
CA ASP A 243 -6.19 -23.83 -7.58
C ASP A 243 -7.52 -23.36 -8.19
N ALA A 244 -7.71 -22.05 -8.27
CA ALA A 244 -8.68 -21.47 -9.16
C ALA A 244 -8.24 -21.73 -10.61
N ALA A 245 -9.18 -22.13 -11.45
CA ALA A 245 -8.98 -22.32 -12.88
C ALA A 245 -9.87 -21.34 -13.65
N LEU A 246 -9.25 -20.55 -14.52
CA LEU A 246 -9.90 -19.53 -15.33
C LEU A 246 -9.51 -19.69 -16.80
N VAL A 247 -10.38 -19.17 -17.67
CA VAL A 247 -10.04 -18.92 -19.08
C VAL A 247 -10.21 -17.43 -19.33
N VAL A 248 -9.11 -16.73 -19.66
CA VAL A 248 -9.08 -15.29 -19.95
C VAL A 248 -8.83 -15.11 -21.44
N ASP A 249 -9.80 -14.60 -22.17
CA ASP A 249 -9.76 -14.44 -23.64
C ASP A 249 -9.30 -15.71 -24.39
N GLY A 250 -9.69 -16.90 -23.88
CA GLY A 250 -9.31 -18.19 -24.43
C GLY A 250 -7.98 -18.77 -23.90
N LEU A 251 -7.26 -18.03 -23.05
CA LEU A 251 -6.04 -18.49 -22.39
C LEU A 251 -6.38 -19.12 -21.03
N ALA A 252 -6.01 -20.39 -20.83
CA ALA A 252 -6.17 -21.06 -19.54
C ALA A 252 -5.14 -20.53 -18.53
N VAL A 253 -5.62 -20.12 -17.35
CA VAL A 253 -4.82 -19.58 -16.26
C VAL A 253 -5.22 -20.27 -14.95
N THR A 254 -4.25 -20.56 -14.10
CA THR A 254 -4.49 -21.06 -12.75
C THR A 254 -3.88 -20.14 -11.71
N ARG A 255 -4.57 -19.98 -10.55
CA ARG A 255 -4.07 -19.20 -9.41
C ARG A 255 -4.39 -19.91 -8.10
N PRO A 256 -3.50 -19.82 -7.11
CA PRO A 256 -3.70 -20.51 -5.83
C PRO A 256 -4.78 -19.85 -4.96
N SER A 257 -5.22 -18.65 -5.28
CA SER A 257 -6.21 -17.86 -4.54
C SER A 257 -7.42 -17.53 -5.40
N ASN A 258 -8.56 -17.27 -4.74
CA ASN A 258 -9.74 -16.65 -5.36
C ASN A 258 -9.64 -15.12 -5.40
N GLU A 259 -8.70 -14.52 -4.65
CA GLU A 259 -8.29 -13.13 -4.76
C GLU A 259 -7.02 -13.10 -5.63
N ILE A 260 -7.13 -12.45 -6.78
CA ILE A 260 -6.10 -12.46 -7.84
C ILE A 260 -5.77 -11.02 -8.21
N ASP A 261 -4.58 -10.57 -7.87
CA ASP A 261 -4.07 -9.20 -8.05
C ASP A 261 -3.02 -9.08 -9.16
N ASP A 262 -2.55 -10.21 -9.70
CA ASP A 262 -1.47 -10.28 -10.68
C ASP A 262 -1.92 -10.63 -12.12
N LEU A 263 -3.23 -10.75 -12.34
CA LEU A 263 -3.76 -11.20 -13.64
C LEU A 263 -4.09 -10.03 -14.57
N LEU A 264 -4.66 -8.96 -14.04
CA LEU A 264 -5.04 -7.77 -14.79
C LEU A 264 -4.35 -6.55 -14.20
N GLU A 265 -3.68 -5.77 -15.04
CA GLU A 265 -3.03 -4.53 -14.62
C GLU A 265 -4.08 -3.57 -14.01
N GLY A 266 -3.85 -3.16 -12.77
CA GLY A 266 -4.66 -2.20 -12.05
C GLY A 266 -5.98 -2.73 -11.51
N ALA A 267 -6.14 -4.05 -11.36
CA ALA A 267 -7.33 -4.61 -10.74
C ALA A 267 -7.09 -5.93 -10.03
N THR A 268 -7.72 -6.07 -8.90
CA THR A 268 -7.87 -7.31 -8.15
C THR A 268 -9.20 -7.97 -8.49
N LEU A 269 -9.15 -9.25 -8.87
CA LEU A 269 -10.31 -10.09 -9.11
C LEU A 269 -10.64 -10.90 -7.87
N ASN A 270 -11.89 -10.82 -7.39
CA ASN A 270 -12.42 -11.70 -6.35
C ASN A 270 -13.39 -12.70 -6.99
N LEU A 271 -12.98 -13.96 -7.08
CA LEU A 271 -13.79 -15.05 -7.59
C LEU A 271 -14.73 -15.59 -6.51
N ARG A 272 -16.04 -15.54 -6.77
CA ARG A 272 -17.08 -15.96 -5.80
C ARG A 272 -17.85 -17.19 -6.26
N ALA A 273 -17.94 -17.40 -7.57
CA ALA A 273 -18.64 -18.56 -8.15
C ALA A 273 -18.05 -18.96 -9.50
N THR A 274 -18.27 -20.20 -9.91
CA THR A 274 -17.97 -20.66 -11.26
C THR A 274 -18.96 -20.09 -12.27
N THR A 275 -18.55 -19.94 -13.53
CA THR A 275 -19.38 -19.40 -14.60
C THR A 275 -19.49 -20.37 -15.76
N ALA A 276 -20.68 -20.47 -16.36
CA ALA A 276 -20.89 -21.34 -17.53
C ALA A 276 -20.39 -20.74 -18.84
N PHE A 277 -20.23 -19.41 -18.89
CA PHE A 277 -19.80 -18.65 -20.05
C PHE A 277 -18.85 -17.53 -19.60
N PRO A 278 -18.02 -17.00 -20.52
CA PRO A 278 -17.18 -15.85 -20.20
C PRO A 278 -17.99 -14.64 -19.71
N VAL A 279 -17.55 -14.03 -18.63
CA VAL A 279 -18.06 -12.77 -18.09
C VAL A 279 -17.17 -11.66 -18.59
N GLU A 280 -17.74 -10.61 -19.16
CA GLU A 280 -16.98 -9.43 -19.55
C GLU A 280 -16.55 -8.66 -18.30
N VAL A 281 -15.24 -8.48 -18.14
CA VAL A 281 -14.61 -7.70 -17.07
C VAL A 281 -13.90 -6.53 -17.74
N GLN A 282 -14.15 -5.32 -17.24
CA GLN A 282 -13.49 -4.11 -17.71
C GLN A 282 -12.74 -3.45 -16.56
N VAL A 283 -11.51 -3.00 -16.83
CA VAL A 283 -10.70 -2.18 -15.92
C VAL A 283 -10.40 -0.89 -16.65
N GLN A 284 -10.76 0.24 -16.03
CA GLN A 284 -10.59 1.55 -16.64
C GLN A 284 -10.31 2.62 -15.58
N PRO A 285 -9.65 3.73 -15.95
CA PRO A 285 -9.50 4.87 -15.03
C PRO A 285 -10.87 5.35 -14.53
N ASP A 286 -10.97 5.66 -13.25
CA ASP A 286 -12.20 6.24 -12.66
C ASP A 286 -12.30 7.74 -12.97
N VAL A 287 -12.55 8.05 -14.24
CA VAL A 287 -12.76 9.42 -14.68
C VAL A 287 -13.94 10.10 -13.99
N ALA A 288 -14.91 9.33 -13.48
CA ALA A 288 -16.04 9.88 -12.75
C ALA A 288 -15.58 10.42 -11.38
N LYS A 289 -14.67 9.72 -10.70
CA LYS A 289 -14.06 10.20 -9.45
C LYS A 289 -13.21 11.44 -9.68
N ALA A 290 -12.34 11.40 -10.71
CA ALA A 290 -11.53 12.56 -11.09
C ALA A 290 -12.43 13.79 -11.38
N ARG A 291 -13.52 13.59 -12.09
CA ARG A 291 -14.51 14.63 -12.38
C ARG A 291 -15.17 15.17 -11.11
N GLU A 292 -15.64 14.31 -10.21
CA GLU A 292 -16.24 14.71 -8.93
C GLU A 292 -15.32 15.62 -8.13
N LEU A 293 -14.03 15.29 -8.08
CA LEU A 293 -13.03 16.09 -7.38
C LEU A 293 -12.80 17.45 -8.04
N ILE A 294 -12.75 17.51 -9.38
CA ILE A 294 -12.61 18.76 -10.12
C ILE A 294 -13.86 19.63 -9.95
N ASP A 295 -15.07 19.05 -10.03
CA ASP A 295 -16.32 19.78 -9.79
C ASP A 295 -16.38 20.31 -8.35
N GLY A 296 -15.88 19.52 -7.37
CA GLY A 296 -15.72 19.93 -5.97
C GLY A 296 -14.78 21.15 -5.82
N PHE A 297 -13.65 21.13 -6.50
CA PHE A 297 -12.70 22.25 -6.56
C PHE A 297 -13.36 23.52 -7.12
N VAL A 298 -14.04 23.42 -8.27
CA VAL A 298 -14.74 24.55 -8.91
C VAL A 298 -15.81 25.11 -7.99
N LYS A 299 -16.60 24.25 -7.35
CA LYS A 299 -17.63 24.66 -6.39
C LYS A 299 -17.04 25.40 -5.18
N ALA A 300 -15.94 24.87 -4.61
CA ALA A 300 -15.29 25.48 -3.46
C ALA A 300 -14.62 26.82 -3.82
N TYR A 301 -13.98 26.92 -5.00
CA TYR A 301 -13.46 28.19 -5.51
C TYR A 301 -14.57 29.24 -5.68
N ASN A 302 -15.70 28.88 -6.29
CA ASN A 302 -16.83 29.77 -6.49
C ASN A 302 -17.45 30.20 -5.15
N ALA A 303 -17.49 29.33 -4.14
CA ALA A 303 -17.91 29.69 -2.80
C ALA A 303 -16.96 30.71 -2.15
N LEU A 304 -15.62 30.50 -2.28
CA LEU A 304 -14.63 31.46 -1.81
C LEU A 304 -14.79 32.83 -2.49
N GLN A 305 -14.95 32.88 -3.82
CA GLN A 305 -15.18 34.14 -4.56
C GLN A 305 -16.42 34.87 -4.08
N LYS A 306 -17.51 34.13 -3.82
CA LYS A 306 -18.76 34.69 -3.29
C LYS A 306 -18.58 35.29 -1.90
N GLN A 307 -17.78 34.66 -1.05
CA GLN A 307 -17.46 35.20 0.27
C GLN A 307 -16.56 36.45 0.17
N ILE A 308 -15.56 36.45 -0.70
CA ILE A 308 -14.72 37.63 -0.99
C ILE A 308 -15.61 38.78 -1.44
N GLU A 309 -16.52 38.56 -2.39
CA GLU A 309 -17.46 39.59 -2.89
C GLU A 309 -18.38 40.09 -1.78
N SER A 310 -18.89 39.21 -0.91
CA SER A 310 -19.80 39.60 0.19
C SER A 310 -19.13 40.52 1.22
N VAL A 311 -17.82 40.34 1.50
CA VAL A 311 -17.10 41.13 2.51
C VAL A 311 -16.39 42.36 1.93
N SER A 312 -16.05 42.36 0.62
CA SER A 312 -15.26 43.43 -0.01
C SER A 312 -15.94 44.10 -1.24
N GLY A 313 -16.98 43.48 -1.80
CA GLY A 313 -17.67 43.96 -2.98
C GLY A 313 -18.51 45.20 -2.72
N TYR A 314 -18.96 45.86 -3.79
CA TYR A 314 -19.93 46.98 -3.75
C TYR A 314 -21.31 46.51 -4.20
N ASN A 315 -22.29 46.59 -3.30
CA ASN A 315 -23.67 46.28 -3.63
C ASN A 315 -24.35 47.52 -4.27
N ALA A 316 -24.63 47.45 -5.57
CA ALA A 316 -25.21 48.56 -6.33
C ALA A 316 -26.68 48.85 -5.94
N GLU A 317 -27.41 47.86 -5.42
CA GLU A 317 -28.82 48.05 -5.02
C GLU A 317 -28.92 48.81 -3.69
N THR A 318 -28.06 48.47 -2.72
CA THR A 318 -28.03 49.13 -1.41
C THR A 318 -27.11 50.32 -1.36
N GLN A 319 -26.31 50.55 -2.39
CA GLN A 319 -25.23 51.56 -2.50
C GLN A 319 -24.23 51.48 -1.33
N GLN A 320 -23.99 50.29 -0.83
CA GLN A 320 -23.08 50.06 0.30
C GLN A 320 -21.91 49.19 -0.14
N GLY A 321 -20.71 49.51 0.32
CA GLY A 321 -19.53 48.67 0.21
C GLY A 321 -19.48 47.61 1.30
N GLY A 322 -18.89 46.48 1.02
CA GLY A 322 -18.57 45.47 2.03
C GLY A 322 -17.66 46.04 3.12
N ILE A 323 -17.71 45.47 4.31
CA ILE A 323 -16.98 45.97 5.49
C ILE A 323 -15.44 46.00 5.28
N LEU A 324 -14.89 45.10 4.44
CA LEU A 324 -13.51 45.04 4.03
C LEU A 324 -13.26 45.63 2.63
N GLN A 325 -14.14 46.52 2.12
CA GLN A 325 -13.94 47.15 0.81
C GLN A 325 -12.62 47.90 0.76
N GLY A 326 -11.77 47.56 -0.23
CA GLY A 326 -10.45 48.18 -0.40
C GLY A 326 -9.38 47.65 0.52
N ASP A 327 -9.68 46.62 1.31
CA ASP A 327 -8.66 45.96 2.18
C ASP A 327 -7.54 45.31 1.38
N ALA A 328 -6.31 45.49 1.84
CA ALA A 328 -5.11 45.01 1.16
C ALA A 328 -4.94 43.50 1.24
N LEU A 329 -5.31 42.89 2.39
CA LEU A 329 -5.20 41.46 2.58
C LEU A 329 -6.20 40.72 1.70
N VAL A 330 -7.46 41.17 1.66
CA VAL A 330 -8.51 40.55 0.80
C VAL A 330 -8.10 40.59 -0.67
N ARG A 331 -7.59 41.73 -1.15
CA ARG A 331 -7.07 41.85 -2.52
C ARG A 331 -5.86 40.97 -2.79
N SER A 332 -4.98 40.79 -1.82
CA SER A 332 -3.82 39.90 -1.93
C SER A 332 -4.25 38.44 -2.06
N VAL A 333 -5.18 37.98 -1.22
CA VAL A 333 -5.76 36.64 -1.29
C VAL A 333 -6.40 36.41 -2.66
N GLU A 334 -7.33 37.30 -3.07
CA GLU A 334 -8.02 37.20 -4.35
C GLU A 334 -7.05 37.15 -5.54
N SER A 335 -6.09 38.07 -5.60
CA SER A 335 -5.14 38.15 -6.72
C SER A 335 -4.18 36.96 -6.78
N SER A 336 -3.77 36.42 -5.63
CA SER A 336 -2.88 35.25 -5.56
C SER A 336 -3.59 33.98 -6.00
N VAL A 337 -4.78 33.72 -5.48
CA VAL A 337 -5.62 32.56 -5.86
C VAL A 337 -5.99 32.65 -7.34
N ARG A 338 -6.47 33.81 -7.81
CA ARG A 338 -6.84 34.00 -9.23
C ARG A 338 -5.68 33.76 -10.17
N ARG A 339 -4.48 34.26 -9.86
CA ARG A 339 -3.28 34.08 -10.69
C ARG A 339 -2.94 32.61 -10.89
N LEU A 340 -3.01 31.81 -9.84
CA LEU A 340 -2.73 30.36 -9.92
C LEU A 340 -3.81 29.62 -10.73
N VAL A 341 -5.07 29.99 -10.55
CA VAL A 341 -6.20 29.34 -11.23
C VAL A 341 -6.27 29.71 -12.72
N THR A 342 -5.87 30.92 -13.10
CA THR A 342 -5.91 31.37 -14.51
C THR A 342 -4.56 31.25 -15.23
N GLY A 343 -3.49 30.93 -14.49
CA GLY A 343 -2.14 30.80 -15.02
C GLY A 343 -1.93 29.54 -15.85
N GLN A 344 -0.84 29.55 -16.60
CA GLN A 344 -0.32 28.35 -17.26
C GLN A 344 0.87 27.84 -16.43
N LEU A 345 1.05 26.52 -16.41
CA LEU A 345 2.23 25.89 -15.82
C LEU A 345 3.32 25.77 -16.91
N ASP A 346 4.35 26.59 -16.83
CA ASP A 346 5.45 26.61 -17.82
C ASP A 346 6.19 25.28 -17.88
N VAL A 347 6.26 24.54 -16.75
CA VAL A 347 6.86 23.22 -16.68
C VAL A 347 6.19 22.19 -17.60
N LEU A 348 4.92 22.39 -17.93
CA LEU A 348 4.15 21.53 -18.84
C LEU A 348 4.23 22.04 -20.31
N GLU A 349 5.24 22.86 -20.65
CA GLU A 349 5.47 23.27 -22.02
C GLU A 349 5.70 22.04 -22.93
N GLY A 350 4.93 21.97 -24.02
CA GLY A 350 4.92 20.82 -24.94
C GLY A 350 3.81 19.80 -24.66
N GLN A 351 3.14 19.87 -23.50
CA GLN A 351 1.95 19.06 -23.21
C GLN A 351 0.69 19.71 -23.77
N SER A 352 -0.36 18.91 -23.98
CA SER A 352 -1.66 19.41 -24.48
C SER A 352 -2.49 20.11 -23.39
N VAL A 353 -2.17 19.86 -22.12
CA VAL A 353 -2.83 20.41 -20.93
C VAL A 353 -1.79 21.16 -20.09
N ARG A 354 -1.95 22.49 -20.01
CA ARG A 354 -1.04 23.40 -19.30
C ARG A 354 -1.76 24.34 -18.35
N ALA A 355 -3.06 24.52 -18.55
CA ALA A 355 -3.91 25.43 -17.79
C ALA A 355 -5.32 24.85 -17.60
N LEU A 356 -6.06 25.32 -16.60
CA LEU A 356 -7.46 24.92 -16.39
C LEU A 356 -8.33 25.19 -17.61
N ALA A 357 -8.04 26.23 -18.39
CA ALA A 357 -8.73 26.54 -19.65
C ALA A 357 -8.58 25.43 -20.71
N ASP A 358 -7.50 24.67 -20.72
CA ASP A 358 -7.23 23.60 -21.67
C ASP A 358 -8.14 22.39 -21.44
N ILE A 359 -8.58 22.20 -20.19
CA ILE A 359 -9.54 21.16 -19.79
C ILE A 359 -10.99 21.65 -19.73
N GLY A 360 -11.28 22.86 -20.23
CA GLY A 360 -12.66 23.39 -20.29
C GLY A 360 -13.10 24.20 -19.07
N ILE A 361 -12.22 24.49 -18.09
CA ILE A 361 -12.54 25.33 -16.94
C ILE A 361 -12.17 26.78 -17.24
N LYS A 362 -13.17 27.65 -17.37
CA LYS A 362 -13.01 29.06 -17.78
C LYS A 362 -13.43 30.01 -16.66
N THR A 363 -12.78 31.16 -16.57
CA THR A 363 -13.16 32.22 -15.65
C THR A 363 -14.21 33.12 -16.29
N THR A 364 -15.29 33.36 -15.56
CA THR A 364 -16.34 34.31 -15.96
C THR A 364 -15.91 35.76 -15.69
N ARG A 365 -16.75 36.73 -16.12
CA ARG A 365 -16.52 38.17 -15.86
C ARG A 365 -16.58 38.49 -14.36
N GLU A 366 -17.37 37.75 -13.64
CA GLU A 366 -17.59 37.88 -12.20
C GLU A 366 -16.45 37.25 -11.38
N GLY A 367 -15.46 36.59 -12.04
CA GLY A 367 -14.33 35.97 -11.42
C GLY A 367 -14.59 34.53 -10.91
N THR A 368 -15.77 33.98 -11.16
CA THR A 368 -16.12 32.58 -10.89
C THR A 368 -15.60 31.65 -11.97
N LEU A 369 -15.57 30.34 -11.70
CA LEU A 369 -15.23 29.31 -12.68
C LEU A 369 -16.49 28.67 -13.25
N GLU A 370 -16.47 28.41 -14.54
CA GLU A 370 -17.48 27.66 -15.28
C GLU A 370 -16.82 26.46 -15.96
N VAL A 371 -17.49 25.29 -15.93
CA VAL A 371 -17.02 24.03 -16.49
C VAL A 371 -17.74 23.72 -17.80
N ASP A 372 -16.99 23.58 -18.87
CA ASP A 372 -17.42 22.98 -20.13
C ASP A 372 -17.33 21.45 -19.97
N ALA A 373 -18.48 20.84 -19.70
CA ALA A 373 -18.58 19.43 -19.34
C ALA A 373 -18.04 18.50 -20.45
N GLU A 374 -18.40 18.76 -21.71
CA GLU A 374 -17.95 17.91 -22.84
C GLU A 374 -16.43 17.95 -23.00
N ARG A 375 -15.84 19.13 -22.86
CA ARG A 375 -14.40 19.30 -22.99
C ARG A 375 -13.65 18.68 -21.82
N LEU A 376 -14.17 18.81 -20.58
CA LEU A 376 -13.57 18.19 -19.41
C LEU A 376 -13.61 16.66 -19.55
N ASP A 377 -14.74 16.07 -19.92
CA ASP A 377 -14.90 14.63 -20.09
C ASP A 377 -13.96 14.10 -21.18
N ALA A 378 -13.86 14.79 -22.32
CA ALA A 378 -12.91 14.41 -23.36
C ALA A 378 -11.46 14.46 -22.89
N ARG A 379 -11.05 15.46 -22.10
CA ARG A 379 -9.69 15.56 -21.58
C ARG A 379 -9.39 14.52 -20.50
N LEU A 380 -10.35 14.20 -19.64
CA LEU A 380 -10.21 13.11 -18.67
C LEU A 380 -10.09 11.74 -19.34
N ALA A 381 -10.77 11.55 -20.48
CA ALA A 381 -10.66 10.30 -21.23
C ALA A 381 -9.35 10.17 -22.02
N ASP A 382 -8.88 11.28 -22.65
CA ASP A 382 -7.78 11.24 -23.63
C ASP A 382 -6.41 11.61 -23.02
N SER A 383 -6.38 12.36 -21.91
CA SER A 383 -5.15 13.00 -21.37
C SER A 383 -5.13 13.02 -19.84
N LEU A 384 -5.56 11.94 -19.19
CA LEU A 384 -5.72 11.88 -17.73
C LEU A 384 -4.43 12.22 -16.97
N ASP A 385 -3.28 11.68 -17.41
CA ASP A 385 -1.98 11.94 -16.79
C ASP A 385 -1.59 13.42 -16.87
N GLU A 386 -1.89 14.10 -17.99
CA GLU A 386 -1.62 15.53 -18.12
C GLU A 386 -2.57 16.36 -17.24
N VAL A 387 -3.83 15.91 -17.10
CA VAL A 387 -4.79 16.53 -16.15
C VAL A 387 -4.33 16.33 -14.71
N ALA A 388 -3.87 15.13 -14.37
CA ALA A 388 -3.29 14.84 -13.06
C ALA A 388 -2.08 15.73 -12.75
N ALA A 389 -1.16 15.88 -13.70
CA ALA A 389 0.02 16.75 -13.57
C ALA A 389 -0.31 18.25 -13.55
N LEU A 390 -1.46 18.67 -14.13
CA LEU A 390 -1.95 20.04 -14.03
C LEU A 390 -2.41 20.36 -12.60
N PHE A 391 -3.08 19.42 -11.93
CA PHE A 391 -3.62 19.64 -10.58
C PHE A 391 -2.63 19.26 -9.48
N GLY A 392 -2.09 18.05 -9.52
CA GLY A 392 -1.33 17.44 -8.43
C GLY A 392 0.18 17.50 -8.58
N THR A 393 0.86 17.16 -7.49
CA THR A 393 2.30 16.94 -7.49
C THR A 393 2.58 15.57 -8.08
N GLY A 394 3.39 15.53 -9.15
CA GLY A 394 3.72 14.26 -9.81
C GLY A 394 4.71 14.41 -10.94
N GLY A 395 5.16 13.27 -11.48
CA GLY A 395 6.09 13.19 -12.59
C GLY A 395 5.47 12.54 -13.83
N LEU A 396 5.52 13.23 -14.96
CA LEU A 396 5.22 12.65 -16.27
C LEU A 396 6.49 12.04 -16.84
N VAL A 397 6.46 10.72 -17.08
CA VAL A 397 7.59 9.97 -17.63
C VAL A 397 7.52 9.98 -19.16
N ASP A 398 8.61 10.44 -19.81
CA ASP A 398 8.82 10.36 -21.24
C ASP A 398 10.03 9.46 -21.49
N GLY A 399 9.78 8.17 -21.69
CA GLY A 399 10.80 7.13 -21.80
C GLY A 399 10.30 5.76 -21.38
N SER A 400 11.24 4.84 -21.12
CA SER A 400 10.93 3.49 -20.66
C SER A 400 11.99 2.94 -19.71
N GLY A 401 11.62 1.94 -18.91
CA GLY A 401 12.53 1.27 -17.96
C GLY A 401 12.76 2.06 -16.68
N PHE A 402 11.94 3.06 -16.39
CA PHE A 402 11.90 3.74 -15.10
C PHE A 402 10.51 4.32 -14.84
N ALA A 403 10.20 4.57 -13.57
CA ALA A 403 8.98 5.20 -13.10
C ALA A 403 9.30 6.35 -12.14
N PHE A 404 8.43 7.36 -12.11
CA PHE A 404 8.47 8.36 -11.04
C PHE A 404 7.94 7.72 -9.75
N GLU A 405 8.68 7.88 -8.66
CA GLU A 405 8.31 7.34 -7.35
C GLU A 405 7.82 8.44 -6.41
N SER A 406 8.66 9.42 -6.15
CA SER A 406 8.33 10.49 -5.20
C SER A 406 9.20 11.74 -5.40
N SER A 407 8.87 12.79 -4.65
CA SER A 407 9.65 14.03 -4.59
C SER A 407 9.63 14.60 -3.18
N ARG A 408 10.51 15.58 -2.92
CA ARG A 408 10.52 16.34 -1.67
C ARG A 408 10.03 17.78 -1.89
N THR A 409 9.84 18.48 -0.78
CA THR A 409 9.43 19.90 -0.80
C THR A 409 10.45 20.79 -1.53
N GLU A 410 11.72 20.42 -1.52
CA GLU A 410 12.83 21.13 -2.17
C GLU A 410 12.86 20.93 -3.68
N THR A 411 12.28 19.82 -4.19
CA THR A 411 12.27 19.51 -5.63
C THR A 411 11.60 20.62 -6.42
N ARG A 412 12.30 21.22 -7.35
CA ARG A 412 11.75 22.26 -8.23
C ARG A 412 11.02 21.64 -9.42
N ALA A 413 9.94 22.29 -9.85
CA ALA A 413 9.27 21.89 -11.08
C ALA A 413 10.21 22.06 -12.27
N GLY A 414 10.30 21.02 -13.14
CA GLY A 414 11.23 21.00 -14.26
C GLY A 414 11.22 19.68 -15.02
N ARG A 415 11.93 19.64 -16.14
CA ARG A 415 12.16 18.43 -16.92
C ARG A 415 13.57 17.91 -16.67
N TYR A 416 13.68 16.68 -16.19
CA TYR A 416 14.93 16.07 -15.77
C TYR A 416 15.22 14.80 -16.55
N ALA A 417 16.33 14.77 -17.28
CA ALA A 417 16.78 13.57 -17.98
C ALA A 417 17.22 12.52 -16.97
N VAL A 418 16.85 11.25 -17.21
CA VAL A 418 17.24 10.09 -16.39
C VAL A 418 18.18 9.22 -17.20
N ALA A 419 19.34 8.92 -16.61
CA ALA A 419 20.31 8.01 -17.21
C ALA A 419 20.88 7.06 -16.15
N VAL A 420 21.05 5.79 -16.51
CA VAL A 420 21.56 4.72 -15.65
C VAL A 420 22.95 4.30 -16.12
N THR A 421 23.91 4.28 -15.21
CA THR A 421 25.29 3.85 -15.47
C THR A 421 25.58 2.45 -14.95
N GLN A 422 24.80 1.99 -13.96
CA GLN A 422 24.89 0.67 -13.35
C GLN A 422 23.48 0.23 -12.90
N LEU A 423 23.12 -1.03 -13.18
CA LEU A 423 21.87 -1.62 -12.68
C LEU A 423 22.05 -2.09 -11.25
N ALA A 424 20.93 -2.15 -10.52
CA ALA A 424 20.89 -2.81 -9.22
C ALA A 424 21.01 -4.33 -9.38
N GLU A 425 21.77 -4.97 -8.47
CA GLU A 425 21.94 -6.41 -8.45
C GLU A 425 21.52 -6.99 -7.07
N GLN A 426 21.00 -8.21 -7.10
CA GLN A 426 20.70 -9.01 -5.92
C GLN A 426 21.97 -9.78 -5.51
N ALA A 427 22.15 -10.03 -4.24
CA ALA A 427 23.24 -10.90 -3.77
C ALA A 427 22.95 -12.35 -4.17
N THR A 428 23.94 -13.06 -4.72
CA THR A 428 23.79 -14.43 -5.21
C THR A 428 25.01 -15.28 -4.88
N VAL A 429 24.83 -16.30 -4.04
CA VAL A 429 25.84 -17.35 -3.80
C VAL A 429 25.51 -18.54 -4.68
N SER A 430 26.50 -19.01 -5.47
CA SER A 430 26.37 -20.19 -6.33
C SER A 430 27.27 -21.32 -5.85
N GLY A 431 26.68 -22.49 -5.66
CA GLY A 431 27.41 -23.70 -5.30
C GLY A 431 28.29 -24.22 -6.45
N ALA A 432 29.25 -25.06 -6.12
CA ALA A 432 29.99 -25.86 -7.10
C ALA A 432 29.06 -26.94 -7.71
N ALA A 433 29.41 -27.44 -8.89
CA ALA A 433 28.66 -28.53 -9.51
C ALA A 433 28.65 -29.80 -8.63
N VAL A 434 27.47 -30.35 -8.42
CA VAL A 434 27.22 -31.56 -7.64
C VAL A 434 26.64 -32.68 -8.52
N ALA A 435 26.55 -33.88 -8.00
CA ALA A 435 25.91 -35.00 -8.69
C ALA A 435 24.41 -34.68 -8.90
N VAL A 436 23.90 -34.82 -10.13
CA VAL A 436 22.51 -34.59 -10.45
C VAL A 436 21.62 -35.64 -9.80
N PRO A 437 20.74 -35.30 -8.86
CA PRO A 437 19.82 -36.25 -8.25
C PRO A 437 18.88 -36.87 -9.28
N SER A 438 18.59 -38.17 -9.16
CA SER A 438 17.66 -38.89 -10.04
C SER A 438 17.01 -40.04 -9.29
N GLU A 439 15.96 -40.67 -9.87
CA GLU A 439 15.33 -41.85 -9.26
C GLU A 439 16.29 -43.00 -9.00
N GLY A 440 17.35 -43.17 -9.84
CA GLY A 440 18.36 -44.22 -9.69
C GLY A 440 19.52 -43.84 -8.78
N ALA A 441 19.68 -42.54 -8.46
CA ALA A 441 20.74 -42.01 -7.60
C ALA A 441 20.21 -40.77 -6.88
N PRO A 442 19.30 -40.92 -5.90
CA PRO A 442 18.74 -39.79 -5.17
C PRO A 442 19.78 -39.12 -4.29
N ALA A 443 19.65 -37.83 -4.10
CA ALA A 443 20.34 -37.12 -3.03
C ALA A 443 19.70 -37.49 -1.70
N VAL A 444 20.49 -37.86 -0.69
CA VAL A 444 19.99 -38.27 0.63
C VAL A 444 20.39 -37.24 1.66
N ILE A 445 19.41 -36.68 2.34
CA ILE A 445 19.60 -35.88 3.55
C ILE A 445 19.42 -36.83 4.74
N ASP A 446 20.44 -36.96 5.58
CA ASP A 446 20.47 -37.75 6.80
C ASP A 446 20.98 -36.88 7.98
N ALA A 447 21.13 -37.46 9.17
CA ALA A 447 21.56 -36.75 10.37
C ALA A 447 22.98 -36.13 10.30
N ASP A 448 23.80 -36.51 9.31
CA ASP A 448 25.13 -35.95 9.06
C ASP A 448 25.12 -34.91 7.92
N SER A 449 23.93 -34.60 7.37
CA SER A 449 23.74 -33.73 6.18
C SER A 449 22.52 -32.83 6.26
N ASP A 450 21.97 -32.59 7.44
CA ASP A 450 20.69 -31.88 7.61
C ASP A 450 20.81 -30.48 8.23
N GLU A 451 22.00 -29.98 8.55
CA GLU A 451 22.11 -28.62 9.14
C GLU A 451 22.83 -27.62 8.23
N ILE A 452 22.26 -26.42 8.12
CA ILE A 452 22.85 -25.27 7.46
C ILE A 452 22.52 -23.97 8.24
N GLU A 453 23.39 -22.95 8.14
CA GLU A 453 23.14 -21.62 8.68
C GLU A 453 23.62 -20.58 7.68
N LEU A 454 22.79 -19.54 7.48
CA LEU A 454 23.09 -18.43 6.59
C LEU A 454 22.89 -17.10 7.30
N THR A 455 23.54 -16.08 6.76
CA THR A 455 23.16 -14.68 6.99
C THR A 455 22.56 -14.14 5.71
N VAL A 456 21.35 -13.56 5.78
CA VAL A 456 20.61 -12.98 4.65
C VAL A 456 20.24 -11.54 5.00
N ASN A 457 20.65 -10.57 4.19
CA ASN A 457 20.42 -9.15 4.42
C ASN A 457 20.85 -8.68 5.82
N GLY A 458 21.97 -9.26 6.32
CA GLY A 458 22.48 -8.97 7.67
C GLY A 458 21.80 -9.74 8.80
N VAL A 459 20.79 -10.56 8.52
CA VAL A 459 20.02 -11.34 9.51
C VAL A 459 20.52 -12.78 9.51
N ALA A 460 20.96 -13.28 10.66
CA ALA A 460 21.37 -14.68 10.81
C ALA A 460 20.14 -15.58 10.95
N THR A 461 20.06 -16.65 10.15
CA THR A 461 18.96 -17.62 10.23
C THR A 461 18.97 -18.44 11.51
N GLY A 462 20.13 -18.53 12.20
CA GLY A 462 20.39 -19.60 13.12
C GLY A 462 20.56 -20.95 12.39
N ARG A 463 20.73 -22.02 13.13
CA ARG A 463 20.80 -23.36 12.57
C ARG A 463 19.44 -23.80 12.03
N ILE A 464 19.41 -24.16 10.76
CA ILE A 464 18.24 -24.65 10.05
C ILE A 464 18.42 -26.15 9.84
N ALA A 465 17.45 -26.95 10.29
CA ALA A 465 17.41 -28.38 10.02
C ALA A 465 16.63 -28.65 8.73
N LEU A 466 17.25 -29.32 7.77
CA LEU A 466 16.61 -29.79 6.54
C LEU A 466 15.83 -31.08 6.80
N THR A 467 14.80 -31.36 6.04
CA THR A 467 14.03 -32.59 6.18
C THR A 467 14.84 -33.78 5.69
N GLN A 468 15.09 -34.74 6.59
CA GLN A 468 15.76 -35.99 6.23
C GLN A 468 14.90 -36.79 5.23
N GLY A 469 15.54 -37.33 4.21
CA GLY A 469 14.84 -38.06 3.15
C GLY A 469 15.64 -38.22 1.87
N SER A 470 15.04 -38.85 0.87
CA SER A 470 15.61 -39.05 -0.45
C SER A 470 14.97 -38.12 -1.47
N TYR A 471 15.80 -37.32 -2.12
CA TYR A 471 15.38 -36.32 -3.11
C TYR A 471 15.81 -36.77 -4.51
N THR A 472 14.87 -36.99 -5.41
CA THR A 472 15.11 -37.56 -6.73
C THR A 472 15.35 -36.52 -7.83
N SER A 473 15.30 -35.20 -7.48
CA SER A 473 15.62 -34.12 -8.42
C SER A 473 16.30 -32.95 -7.71
N GLY A 474 17.07 -32.16 -8.45
CA GLY A 474 17.70 -30.95 -7.93
C GLY A 474 16.68 -29.87 -7.57
N GLU A 475 15.56 -29.80 -8.31
CA GLU A 475 14.46 -28.87 -8.04
C GLU A 475 13.79 -29.17 -6.68
N ALA A 476 13.55 -30.45 -6.38
CA ALA A 476 12.96 -30.84 -5.09
C ALA A 476 13.91 -30.52 -3.91
N LEU A 477 15.22 -30.68 -4.10
CA LEU A 477 16.22 -30.34 -3.11
C LEU A 477 16.36 -28.82 -2.93
N ALA A 478 16.29 -28.04 -4.03
CA ALA A 478 16.26 -26.59 -4.00
C ALA A 478 15.00 -26.06 -3.26
N ALA A 479 13.85 -26.69 -3.52
CA ALA A 479 12.59 -26.33 -2.86
C ALA A 479 12.64 -26.58 -1.35
N GLU A 480 13.22 -27.70 -0.89
CA GLU A 480 13.42 -27.97 0.54
C GLU A 480 14.33 -26.93 1.18
N LEU A 481 15.49 -26.65 0.56
CA LEU A 481 16.44 -25.67 1.08
C LEU A 481 15.80 -24.28 1.19
N GLN A 482 15.08 -23.83 0.15
CA GLN A 482 14.37 -22.54 0.15
C GLN A 482 13.32 -22.48 1.26
N ALA A 483 12.48 -23.52 1.36
CA ALA A 483 11.41 -23.55 2.36
C ALA A 483 11.96 -23.48 3.79
N ARG A 484 13.10 -24.10 4.04
CA ARG A 484 13.74 -24.07 5.36
C ARG A 484 14.42 -22.74 5.66
N ILE A 485 15.10 -22.14 4.68
CA ILE A 485 15.72 -20.82 4.84
C ILE A 485 14.62 -19.77 5.10
N ASN A 486 13.61 -19.69 4.24
CA ASN A 486 12.54 -18.71 4.37
C ASN A 486 11.61 -18.99 5.56
N GLY A 487 11.66 -20.21 6.11
CA GLY A 487 10.97 -20.61 7.33
C GLY A 487 11.67 -20.19 8.61
N ALA A 488 12.91 -19.73 8.57
CA ALA A 488 13.62 -19.26 9.75
C ALA A 488 12.90 -18.05 10.37
N GLU A 489 12.58 -18.12 11.67
CA GLU A 489 11.81 -17.08 12.38
C GLU A 489 12.47 -15.70 12.25
N ALA A 490 13.80 -15.62 12.41
CA ALA A 490 14.53 -14.37 12.30
C ALA A 490 14.39 -13.70 10.92
N LEU A 491 14.34 -14.46 9.82
CA LEU A 491 14.12 -13.89 8.49
C LEU A 491 12.68 -13.43 8.29
N ARG A 492 11.71 -14.18 8.80
CA ARG A 492 10.30 -13.81 8.69
C ARG A 492 9.98 -12.51 9.45
N ASP A 493 10.55 -12.35 10.63
CA ASP A 493 10.35 -11.16 11.46
C ASP A 493 10.89 -9.89 10.80
N GLU A 494 11.95 -10.01 10.00
CA GLU A 494 12.57 -8.90 9.25
C GLU A 494 12.09 -8.81 7.79
N GLY A 495 11.16 -9.67 7.36
CA GLY A 495 10.64 -9.72 6.00
C GLY A 495 11.72 -10.02 4.95
N ALA A 496 12.75 -10.78 5.34
CA ALA A 496 13.85 -11.19 4.46
C ALA A 496 13.58 -12.57 3.89
N SER A 497 13.89 -12.76 2.61
CA SER A 497 13.70 -14.03 1.91
C SER A 497 14.76 -14.24 0.84
N VAL A 498 14.86 -15.50 0.39
CA VAL A 498 15.76 -15.91 -0.70
C VAL A 498 15.01 -16.79 -1.69
N THR A 499 15.50 -16.78 -2.92
CA THR A 499 15.14 -17.75 -3.95
C THR A 499 16.30 -18.74 -4.12
N VAL A 500 16.03 -20.05 -4.00
CA VAL A 500 17.00 -21.12 -4.27
C VAL A 500 16.65 -21.77 -5.60
N ALA A 501 17.59 -21.75 -6.53
CA ALA A 501 17.42 -22.32 -7.86
C ALA A 501 18.40 -23.46 -8.10
N TRP A 502 17.97 -24.46 -8.88
CA TRP A 502 18.80 -25.52 -9.43
C TRP A 502 19.03 -25.26 -10.92
N ASP A 503 20.30 -25.18 -11.32
CA ASP A 503 20.68 -25.17 -12.74
C ASP A 503 21.04 -26.58 -13.19
N ALA A 504 20.13 -27.24 -13.90
CA ALA A 504 20.33 -28.59 -14.40
C ALA A 504 21.48 -28.70 -15.42
N THR A 505 21.85 -27.59 -16.10
CA THR A 505 22.95 -27.57 -17.07
C THR A 505 24.30 -27.46 -16.35
N ALA A 506 24.39 -26.60 -15.37
CA ALA A 506 25.60 -26.45 -14.54
C ALA A 506 25.72 -27.54 -13.47
N GLY A 507 24.60 -28.19 -13.09
CA GLY A 507 24.54 -29.13 -11.96
C GLY A 507 24.78 -28.41 -10.62
N ALA A 508 24.33 -27.19 -10.49
CA ALA A 508 24.67 -26.33 -9.36
C ALA A 508 23.42 -25.64 -8.74
N PHE A 509 23.48 -25.42 -7.44
CA PHE A 509 22.49 -24.62 -6.70
C PHE A 509 22.95 -23.17 -6.62
N SER A 510 21.98 -22.26 -6.61
CA SER A 510 22.20 -20.85 -6.30
C SER A 510 21.21 -20.36 -5.26
N ILE A 511 21.67 -19.52 -4.33
CA ILE A 511 20.85 -18.85 -3.32
C ILE A 511 20.94 -17.35 -3.61
N ARG A 512 19.82 -16.72 -3.90
CA ARG A 512 19.73 -15.32 -4.28
C ARG A 512 18.76 -14.59 -3.34
N THR A 513 19.14 -13.41 -2.88
CA THR A 513 18.26 -12.55 -2.07
C THR A 513 17.13 -11.99 -2.93
N ASP A 514 15.96 -11.72 -2.35
CA ASP A 514 14.87 -11.04 -3.06
C ASP A 514 15.06 -9.51 -3.08
N ARG A 515 15.84 -8.99 -2.14
CA ARG A 515 16.21 -7.56 -2.08
C ARG A 515 17.34 -7.25 -3.06
N TYR A 516 17.27 -6.06 -3.67
CA TYR A 516 18.33 -5.48 -4.49
C TYR A 516 19.17 -4.48 -3.72
N GLY A 517 20.42 -4.27 -4.17
CA GLY A 517 21.28 -3.20 -3.69
C GLY A 517 22.24 -3.62 -2.59
N SER A 518 23.02 -2.67 -2.11
CA SER A 518 24.13 -2.89 -1.17
C SER A 518 23.70 -3.38 0.22
N GLU A 519 22.42 -3.27 0.58
CA GLU A 519 21.89 -3.87 1.81
C GLU A 519 21.53 -5.35 1.62
N ALA A 520 21.46 -5.83 0.40
CA ALA A 520 21.27 -7.24 0.11
C ALA A 520 22.61 -7.98 0.26
N ASN A 521 22.63 -9.01 1.08
CA ASN A 521 23.78 -9.91 1.19
C ASN A 521 23.32 -11.31 1.52
N VAL A 522 24.10 -12.29 1.10
CA VAL A 522 23.93 -13.70 1.49
C VAL A 522 25.30 -14.30 1.80
N GLU A 523 25.40 -14.96 2.95
CA GLU A 523 26.61 -15.63 3.40
C GLU A 523 26.28 -16.99 4.01
N VAL A 524 27.00 -18.03 3.62
CA VAL A 524 26.93 -19.36 4.25
C VAL A 524 27.84 -19.36 5.48
N THR A 525 27.25 -19.31 6.68
CA THR A 525 27.98 -19.20 7.95
C THR A 525 28.29 -20.56 8.57
N PHE A 526 27.43 -21.54 8.30
CA PHE A 526 27.65 -22.93 8.71
C PHE A 526 26.98 -23.90 7.72
N ALA A 527 27.57 -25.04 7.54
CA ALA A 527 27.00 -26.24 6.90
C ALA A 527 27.73 -27.48 7.43
N ASP A 528 26.98 -28.56 7.66
CA ASP A 528 27.57 -29.87 7.92
C ASP A 528 28.46 -30.29 6.77
N THR A 529 29.39 -31.17 7.03
CA THR A 529 30.36 -31.61 6.01
C THR A 529 29.67 -32.18 4.77
N ASN A 530 28.61 -32.96 4.95
CA ASN A 530 27.86 -33.55 3.83
C ASN A 530 26.86 -32.57 3.23
N THR A 531 26.24 -31.67 4.02
CA THR A 531 25.38 -30.61 3.55
C THR A 531 26.12 -29.69 2.58
N ALA A 532 27.33 -29.26 2.93
CA ALA A 532 28.18 -28.47 2.06
C ALA A 532 28.43 -29.19 0.70
N GLY A 533 28.71 -30.50 0.74
CA GLY A 533 28.93 -31.32 -0.46
C GLY A 533 27.64 -31.55 -1.28
N LEU A 534 26.49 -31.65 -0.62
CA LEU A 534 25.18 -31.91 -1.23
C LEU A 534 24.71 -30.74 -2.10
N PHE A 535 24.94 -29.50 -1.62
CA PHE A 535 24.57 -28.28 -2.31
C PHE A 535 25.72 -27.61 -3.06
N GLY A 536 26.95 -28.14 -2.93
CA GLY A 536 28.15 -27.52 -3.50
C GLY A 536 28.52 -26.19 -2.84
N LEU A 537 27.92 -25.86 -1.70
CA LEU A 537 28.16 -24.62 -0.95
C LEU A 537 29.40 -24.70 -0.10
N THR A 538 30.06 -23.58 0.17
CA THR A 538 31.27 -23.51 1.01
C THR A 538 31.02 -22.51 2.15
N VAL A 539 31.32 -22.91 3.39
CA VAL A 539 31.26 -22.03 4.55
C VAL A 539 32.19 -20.83 4.36
N GLY A 540 31.67 -19.62 4.61
CA GLY A 540 32.35 -18.36 4.34
C GLY A 540 32.14 -17.84 2.91
N GLN A 541 31.39 -18.55 2.06
CA GLN A 541 30.98 -18.05 0.74
C GLN A 541 29.96 -16.94 0.94
N ARG A 542 30.23 -15.76 0.34
CA ARG A 542 29.42 -14.55 0.50
C ARG A 542 29.32 -13.81 -0.83
N ASP A 543 28.21 -13.16 -1.01
CA ASP A 543 27.99 -12.14 -2.05
C ASP A 543 27.18 -10.98 -1.49
N ASP A 544 27.44 -9.79 -2.01
CA ASP A 544 26.74 -8.55 -1.67
C ASP A 544 26.06 -8.00 -2.93
N GLY A 545 24.82 -7.54 -2.82
CA GLY A 545 24.12 -6.89 -3.91
C GLY A 545 24.69 -5.50 -4.22
N VAL A 546 24.23 -4.94 -5.34
CA VAL A 546 24.76 -3.67 -5.86
C VAL A 546 23.63 -2.69 -6.08
N ASP A 547 23.79 -1.43 -5.62
CA ASP A 547 22.83 -0.37 -5.85
C ASP A 547 22.86 0.12 -7.29
N VAL A 548 21.72 0.57 -7.79
CA VAL A 548 21.65 1.28 -9.06
C VAL A 548 22.51 2.55 -9.01
N ALA A 549 23.19 2.89 -10.09
CA ALA A 549 23.89 4.18 -10.21
C ALA A 549 23.47 4.91 -11.49
N GLY A 550 23.38 6.24 -11.40
CA GLY A 550 22.95 7.05 -12.54
C GLY A 550 22.85 8.54 -12.24
N THR A 551 22.20 9.26 -13.14
CA THR A 551 21.99 10.70 -13.02
C THR A 551 20.54 11.08 -13.23
N ILE A 552 20.10 12.12 -12.51
CA ILE A 552 18.82 12.79 -12.70
C ILE A 552 19.11 14.27 -12.99
N GLY A 553 18.62 14.77 -14.15
CA GLY A 553 18.91 16.14 -14.58
C GLY A 553 20.40 16.39 -14.87
N GLY A 554 21.18 15.35 -15.19
CA GLY A 554 22.63 15.44 -15.41
C GLY A 554 23.46 15.51 -14.12
N ILE A 555 22.82 15.42 -12.95
CA ILE A 555 23.45 15.42 -11.62
C ILE A 555 23.52 13.97 -11.13
N GLN A 556 24.66 13.59 -10.52
CA GLN A 556 24.80 12.27 -9.91
C GLN A 556 23.73 12.06 -8.85
N ALA A 557 22.97 10.98 -9.00
CA ALA A 557 21.94 10.56 -8.05
C ALA A 557 22.49 9.49 -7.10
N GLU A 558 21.95 9.44 -5.90
CA GLU A 558 22.22 8.38 -4.93
C GLU A 558 21.35 7.17 -5.27
N GLY A 559 21.99 5.99 -5.37
CA GLY A 559 21.32 4.73 -5.58
C GLY A 559 21.03 4.03 -4.27
N PHE A 560 19.84 3.42 -4.18
CA PHE A 560 19.44 2.54 -3.09
C PHE A 560 18.56 1.43 -3.66
N GLY A 561 19.05 0.19 -3.71
CA GLY A 561 18.37 -0.85 -4.44
C GLY A 561 18.17 -0.44 -5.90
N ARG A 562 16.94 -0.43 -6.38
CA ARG A 562 16.55 0.01 -7.73
C ARG A 562 16.18 1.49 -7.81
N PHE A 563 16.26 2.24 -6.72
CA PHE A 563 15.86 3.65 -6.67
C PHE A 563 17.04 4.60 -6.86
N LEU A 564 16.87 5.59 -7.72
CA LEU A 564 17.77 6.74 -7.85
C LEU A 564 17.12 7.96 -7.22
N THR A 565 17.83 8.66 -6.34
CA THR A 565 17.36 9.90 -5.69
C THR A 565 18.37 11.02 -5.95
N ALA A 566 17.91 12.13 -6.52
CA ALA A 566 18.72 13.32 -6.67
C ALA A 566 18.99 13.96 -5.30
N GLN A 567 20.26 14.33 -5.03
CA GLN A 567 20.68 14.82 -3.71
C GLN A 567 20.97 16.33 -3.68
N ASN A 568 20.88 17.01 -4.80
CA ASN A 568 21.12 18.45 -4.88
C ASN A 568 20.62 19.04 -6.21
N GLY A 569 20.67 20.38 -6.33
CA GLY A 569 20.26 21.13 -7.51
C GLY A 569 18.75 21.26 -7.62
N ASP A 570 18.25 21.53 -8.83
CA ASP A 570 16.80 21.67 -9.06
C ASP A 570 16.02 20.36 -8.86
N PRO A 571 16.54 19.14 -9.19
CA PRO A 571 15.86 17.89 -8.94
C PRO A 571 16.01 17.35 -7.50
N ASP A 572 16.59 18.10 -6.56
CA ASP A 572 16.85 17.62 -5.20
C ASP A 572 15.61 16.93 -4.58
N GLY A 573 15.79 15.69 -4.11
CA GLY A 573 14.73 14.85 -3.56
C GLY A 573 13.85 14.14 -4.58
N LEU A 574 14.06 14.36 -5.90
CA LEU A 574 13.35 13.60 -6.93
C LEU A 574 13.84 12.14 -6.93
N LYS A 575 12.92 11.21 -6.77
CA LYS A 575 13.18 9.77 -6.70
C LYS A 575 12.50 9.06 -7.86
N VAL A 576 13.24 8.20 -8.52
CA VAL A 576 12.74 7.33 -9.60
C VAL A 576 13.11 5.88 -9.33
N GLU A 577 12.24 4.95 -9.68
CA GLU A 577 12.52 3.52 -9.68
C GLU A 577 12.99 3.09 -11.07
N ILE A 578 14.08 2.33 -11.12
CA ILE A 578 14.56 1.73 -12.35
C ILE A 578 13.95 0.33 -12.48
N THR A 579 13.04 0.20 -13.44
CA THR A 579 12.27 -1.04 -13.69
C THR A 579 12.81 -1.84 -14.87
N GLY A 580 13.61 -1.21 -15.74
CA GLY A 580 14.21 -1.83 -16.91
C GLY A 580 15.63 -2.32 -16.68
N SER A 581 16.16 -3.06 -17.68
CA SER A 581 17.53 -3.61 -17.70
C SER A 581 18.47 -2.85 -18.64
N GLN A 582 18.08 -1.67 -19.15
CA GLN A 582 18.88 -0.91 -20.09
C GLN A 582 19.81 0.09 -19.36
N LEU A 583 21.02 0.22 -19.87
CA LEU A 583 21.97 1.26 -19.44
C LEU A 583 21.92 2.46 -20.40
N GLY A 584 22.39 3.61 -19.92
CA GLY A 584 22.44 4.87 -20.67
C GLY A 584 21.21 5.74 -20.42
N ALA A 585 20.86 6.58 -21.39
CA ALA A 585 19.73 7.47 -21.30
C ALA A 585 18.40 6.71 -21.43
N LEU A 586 17.55 6.76 -20.43
CA LEU A 586 16.24 6.12 -20.40
C LEU A 586 15.12 7.04 -20.88
N GLY A 587 15.32 8.37 -20.77
CA GLY A 587 14.31 9.37 -21.11
C GLY A 587 14.35 10.56 -20.16
N SER A 588 13.20 11.13 -19.83
CA SER A 588 13.08 12.25 -18.88
C SER A 588 11.81 12.15 -18.04
N VAL A 589 11.86 12.70 -16.84
CA VAL A 589 10.70 12.97 -16.01
C VAL A 589 10.40 14.46 -15.99
N THR A 590 9.18 14.86 -16.32
CA THR A 590 8.67 16.22 -16.16
C THR A 590 7.96 16.30 -14.81
N PHE A 591 8.62 16.89 -13.83
CA PHE A 591 8.07 17.05 -12.49
C PHE A 591 7.25 18.35 -12.40
N SER A 592 5.99 18.25 -12.02
CA SER A 592 5.06 19.34 -11.78
C SER A 592 4.60 19.34 -10.32
N ARG A 593 4.41 20.53 -9.76
CA ARG A 593 3.73 20.68 -8.46
C ARG A 593 2.21 20.81 -8.61
N GLY A 594 1.75 21.03 -9.83
CA GLY A 594 0.34 21.24 -10.12
C GLY A 594 -0.23 22.54 -9.51
N VAL A 595 -1.43 22.90 -9.97
CA VAL A 595 -2.14 24.10 -9.48
C VAL A 595 -2.59 23.92 -8.02
N SER A 596 -3.01 22.72 -7.64
CA SER A 596 -3.54 22.45 -6.29
C SER A 596 -2.46 22.56 -5.23
N SER A 597 -1.29 21.95 -5.44
CA SER A 597 -0.18 22.05 -4.49
C SER A 597 0.32 23.50 -4.34
N LEU A 598 0.36 24.27 -5.44
CA LEU A 598 0.72 25.68 -5.39
C LEU A 598 -0.34 26.54 -4.67
N LEU A 599 -1.62 26.23 -4.86
CA LEU A 599 -2.72 26.87 -4.13
C LEU A 599 -2.65 26.54 -2.64
N GLU A 600 -2.44 25.28 -2.29
CA GLU A 600 -2.32 24.83 -0.90
C GLU A 600 -1.20 25.58 -0.17
N GLN A 601 -0.01 25.62 -0.76
CA GLN A 601 1.13 26.37 -0.21
C GLN A 601 0.82 27.86 -0.05
N THR A 602 0.14 28.45 -1.04
CA THR A 602 -0.25 29.86 -1.00
C THR A 602 -1.27 30.11 0.11
N ILE A 603 -2.30 29.25 0.24
CA ILE A 603 -3.32 29.36 1.27
C ILE A 603 -2.69 29.19 2.66
N ASP A 604 -1.79 28.24 2.84
CA ASP A 604 -1.09 28.02 4.09
C ASP A 604 -0.31 29.27 4.52
N SER A 605 0.38 29.93 3.60
CA SER A 605 1.09 31.17 3.88
C SER A 605 0.17 32.30 4.42
N PHE A 606 -1.09 32.32 4.00
CA PHE A 606 -2.08 33.28 4.52
C PHE A 606 -2.65 32.85 5.88
N LEU A 607 -2.86 31.54 6.10
CA LEU A 607 -3.50 30.98 7.29
C LEU A 607 -2.56 30.74 8.48
N ASP A 608 -1.26 30.80 8.25
CA ASP A 608 -0.22 30.56 9.25
C ASP A 608 -0.45 31.41 10.52
N SER A 609 0.03 30.89 11.65
CA SER A 609 -0.01 31.57 12.96
C SER A 609 0.64 32.95 12.93
N ASP A 610 1.70 33.13 12.15
CA ASP A 610 2.40 34.41 11.93
C ASP A 610 2.03 35.05 10.57
N GLY A 611 1.05 34.49 9.90
CA GLY A 611 0.61 34.90 8.57
C GLY A 611 -0.21 36.20 8.55
N PRO A 612 -0.54 36.68 7.33
CA PRO A 612 -1.24 37.96 7.13
C PRO A 612 -2.58 38.06 7.86
N PHE A 613 -3.37 36.97 7.97
CA PHE A 613 -4.63 36.97 8.72
C PHE A 613 -4.42 37.16 10.22
N SER A 614 -3.42 36.51 10.79
CA SER A 614 -3.05 36.71 12.20
C SER A 614 -2.60 38.12 12.48
N SER A 615 -1.77 38.68 11.61
CA SER A 615 -1.29 40.05 11.70
C SER A 615 -2.43 41.07 11.60
N ALA A 616 -3.36 40.90 10.65
CA ALA A 616 -4.54 41.76 10.47
C ALA A 616 -5.46 41.71 11.70
N THR A 617 -5.79 40.51 12.19
CA THR A 617 -6.69 40.35 13.35
C THR A 617 -6.07 40.84 14.65
N ASN A 618 -4.75 40.69 14.85
CA ASN A 618 -4.04 41.20 16.03
C ASN A 618 -3.93 42.73 16.02
N SER A 619 -3.88 43.38 14.86
CA SER A 619 -3.88 44.84 14.75
C SER A 619 -5.22 45.48 15.10
N ILE A 620 -6.29 44.72 15.10
CA ILE A 620 -7.65 45.17 15.46
C ILE A 620 -7.93 44.98 16.96
N LYS A 621 -7.36 43.96 17.59
CA LYS A 621 -7.48 43.70 19.03
C LYS A 621 -6.69 44.68 19.87
#